data_e80505ab5aec2d8908a5b06538dc9844
#
_entry.id   e80505ab5aec2d8908a5b06538dc9844
#
_cell.length_a   1.000
_cell.length_b   1.000
_cell.length_c   1.000
_cell.angle_alpha   90.00
_cell.angle_beta   90.00
_cell.angle_gamma   90.00
#
_symmetry.space_group_name_H-M   'P 1'
#
loop_
_entity.id
_entity.type
_entity.pdbx_description
1 polymer ?
#
loop_
_entity_poly.entity_id
_entity_poly.type
_entity_poly.pdbx_seq_one_letter_code
_entity_poly.pdbx_strand_id
1 'polypeptide(L)'
;MREDVRQALAIDASSTIEDRTIDITTTGRRSGQPRRIEITFYRLGDDIYLSGIPGPKTRDWLANLAAQPQFTFNLKHGVAADLPATATVVVDPAERRRVLAVFVEEFNRRHGPDSSWPQAVLDEWVERRVHVVASGQAYRQEA
;
A
#
# COMPACT_ATOMS: atom_id res chain seq x y z
N MET A 1 15.60 -0.03 14.40
CA MET A 1 15.33 -0.67 13.07
C MET A 1 16.66 -0.89 12.37
N ARG A 2 16.86 -2.06 11.78
CA ARG A 2 18.09 -2.34 11.04
C ARG A 2 18.21 -1.42 9.83
N GLU A 3 19.43 -1.08 9.46
CA GLU A 3 19.70 -0.18 8.33
C GLU A 3 19.19 -0.75 7.01
N ASP A 4 19.36 -2.06 6.79
CA ASP A 4 18.87 -2.72 5.57
C ASP A 4 17.34 -2.64 5.45
N VAL A 5 16.62 -2.75 6.56
CA VAL A 5 15.16 -2.58 6.58
C VAL A 5 14.78 -1.14 6.25
N ARG A 6 15.47 -0.18 6.87
CA ARG A 6 15.19 1.23 6.62
C ARG A 6 15.41 1.59 5.15
N GLN A 7 16.48 1.08 4.54
CA GLN A 7 16.75 1.29 3.12
C GLN A 7 15.69 0.65 2.24
N ALA A 8 15.21 -0.55 2.60
CA ALA A 8 14.16 -1.22 1.85
C ALA A 8 12.83 -0.44 1.87
N LEU A 9 12.57 0.30 2.94
CA LEU A 9 11.38 1.15 3.06
C LEU A 9 11.54 2.51 2.39
N ALA A 10 12.76 2.93 2.08
CA ALA A 10 13.06 4.25 1.52
C ALA A 10 12.92 4.26 -0.01
N ILE A 11 11.78 3.80 -0.50
CA ILE A 11 11.48 3.81 -1.93
C ILE A 11 11.21 5.23 -2.42
N ASP A 12 11.40 5.44 -3.72
CA ASP A 12 11.16 6.72 -4.39
C ASP A 12 10.67 6.48 -5.83
N ALA A 13 10.59 7.55 -6.62
CA ALA A 13 10.12 7.46 -8.00
C ALA A 13 10.95 6.54 -8.89
N SER A 14 12.22 6.32 -8.55
CA SER A 14 13.11 5.42 -9.32
C SER A 14 12.98 3.95 -8.93
N SER A 15 12.28 3.65 -7.85
CA SER A 15 12.13 2.29 -7.36
C SER A 15 11.35 1.42 -8.34
N THR A 16 11.78 0.16 -8.48
CA THR A 16 11.11 -0.80 -9.36
C THR A 16 9.83 -1.33 -8.71
N ILE A 17 9.03 -2.04 -9.49
CA ILE A 17 7.86 -2.75 -8.95
C ILE A 17 8.29 -3.79 -7.91
N GLU A 18 9.41 -4.47 -8.15
CA GLU A 18 9.94 -5.45 -7.20
C GLU A 18 10.31 -4.79 -5.87
N ASP A 19 10.95 -3.61 -5.91
CA ASP A 19 11.29 -2.85 -4.72
C ASP A 19 10.06 -2.48 -3.88
N ARG A 20 8.91 -2.34 -4.53
CA ARG A 20 7.64 -1.95 -3.90
C ARG A 20 6.76 -3.13 -3.51
N THR A 21 7.12 -4.34 -3.92
CA THR A 21 6.30 -5.52 -3.69
C THR A 21 6.61 -6.13 -2.33
N ILE A 22 5.57 -6.26 -1.53
CA ILE A 22 5.63 -6.83 -0.19
C ILE A 22 4.48 -7.80 -0.02
N ASP A 23 4.46 -8.49 1.11
CA ASP A 23 3.23 -9.09 1.60
C ASP A 23 2.74 -8.29 2.79
N ILE A 24 1.45 -8.34 3.03
CA ILE A 24 0.86 -7.92 4.30
C ILE A 24 0.08 -9.08 4.88
N THR A 25 0.10 -9.17 6.20
CA THR A 25 -0.68 -10.18 6.92
C THR A 25 -1.70 -9.47 7.78
N THR A 26 -2.96 -9.62 7.41
CA THR A 26 -4.08 -9.03 8.15
C THR A 26 -4.79 -10.12 8.95
N THR A 27 -5.64 -9.71 9.89
CA THR A 27 -6.51 -10.63 10.62
C THR A 27 -7.86 -10.70 9.93
N GLY A 28 -8.27 -11.90 9.53
CA GLY A 28 -9.57 -12.11 8.91
C GLY A 28 -10.69 -11.64 9.83
N ARG A 29 -11.52 -10.70 9.34
CA ARG A 29 -12.57 -10.09 10.16
C ARG A 29 -13.65 -11.06 10.64
N ARG A 30 -13.77 -12.20 9.96
CA ARG A 30 -14.77 -13.22 10.31
C ARG A 30 -14.12 -14.43 10.99
N SER A 31 -12.96 -14.86 10.49
CA SER A 31 -12.31 -16.08 10.97
C SER A 31 -11.36 -15.84 12.13
N GLY A 32 -10.85 -14.61 12.31
CA GLY A 32 -9.78 -14.30 13.26
C GLY A 32 -8.43 -14.89 12.86
N GLN A 33 -8.34 -15.51 11.69
CA GLN A 33 -7.11 -16.17 11.23
C GLN A 33 -6.25 -15.22 10.39
N PRO A 34 -4.93 -15.42 10.37
CA PRO A 34 -4.04 -14.62 9.52
C PRO A 34 -4.39 -14.78 8.05
N ARG A 35 -4.35 -13.66 7.32
CA ARG A 35 -4.56 -13.63 5.87
C ARG A 35 -3.39 -12.87 5.24
N ARG A 36 -2.56 -13.57 4.50
CA ARG A 36 -1.37 -13.00 3.85
C ARG A 36 -1.63 -12.80 2.37
N ILE A 37 -1.35 -11.61 1.86
CA ILE A 37 -1.51 -11.26 0.44
C ILE A 37 -0.29 -10.47 -0.03
N GLU A 38 -0.06 -10.49 -1.34
CA GLU A 38 0.95 -9.66 -1.99
C GLU A 38 0.33 -8.34 -2.43
N ILE A 39 1.04 -7.26 -2.20
CA ILE A 39 0.58 -5.91 -2.54
C ILE A 39 1.81 -5.03 -2.81
N THR A 40 1.62 -3.92 -3.48
CA THR A 40 2.67 -2.91 -3.62
C THR A 40 2.43 -1.76 -2.67
N PHE A 41 3.51 -1.18 -2.16
CA PHE A 41 3.41 -0.02 -1.29
C PHE A 41 3.99 1.22 -1.94
N TYR A 42 3.56 2.37 -1.46
CA TYR A 42 3.98 3.68 -1.94
C TYR A 42 4.40 4.53 -0.76
N ARG A 43 5.32 5.45 -0.98
CA ARG A 43 5.81 6.32 0.07
C ARG A 43 5.73 7.78 -0.35
N LEU A 44 5.14 8.62 0.51
CA LEU A 44 5.11 10.07 0.36
C LEU A 44 5.69 10.68 1.63
N GLY A 45 6.90 11.23 1.55
CA GLY A 45 7.59 11.70 2.74
C GLY A 45 7.85 10.55 3.71
N ASP A 46 7.38 10.70 4.93
CA ASP A 46 7.54 9.67 5.97
C ASP A 46 6.37 8.70 6.04
N ASP A 47 5.37 8.88 5.20
CA ASP A 47 4.16 8.05 5.24
C ASP A 47 4.19 6.96 4.17
N ILE A 48 3.74 5.77 4.54
CA ILE A 48 3.59 4.64 3.65
C ILE A 48 2.10 4.39 3.42
N TYR A 49 1.76 4.12 2.17
CA TYR A 49 0.37 3.93 1.75
C TYR A 49 0.21 2.62 0.99
N LEU A 50 -0.95 2.03 1.15
CA LEU A 50 -1.38 0.84 0.41
C LEU A 50 -2.67 1.17 -0.33
N SER A 51 -2.79 0.69 -1.55
CA SER A 51 -4.01 0.87 -2.33
C SER A 51 -4.26 -0.34 -3.22
N GLY A 52 -5.52 -0.74 -3.32
CA GLY A 52 -5.94 -1.71 -4.32
C GLY A 52 -6.25 -1.03 -5.65
N ILE A 53 -6.34 -1.84 -6.71
CA ILE A 53 -6.82 -1.40 -8.00
C ILE A 53 -8.36 -1.26 -7.90
N PRO A 54 -8.99 -0.28 -8.58
CA PRO A 54 -10.45 -0.16 -8.56
C PRO A 54 -11.16 -1.45 -8.95
N GLY A 55 -12.22 -1.77 -8.23
CA GLY A 55 -13.00 -2.97 -8.47
C GLY A 55 -14.44 -2.78 -8.02
N PRO A 56 -15.31 -3.75 -8.31
CA PRO A 56 -16.75 -3.62 -8.05
C PRO A 56 -17.11 -3.64 -6.56
N LYS A 57 -16.21 -4.12 -5.70
CA LYS A 57 -16.45 -4.20 -4.26
C LYS A 57 -15.18 -3.89 -3.48
N THR A 58 -15.33 -3.61 -2.20
CA THR A 58 -14.19 -3.41 -1.29
C THR A 58 -13.36 -4.68 -1.21
N ARG A 59 -12.04 -4.53 -1.31
CA ARG A 59 -11.11 -5.64 -1.16
C ARG A 59 -11.15 -6.21 0.25
N ASP A 60 -10.99 -7.53 0.37
CA ASP A 60 -11.04 -8.20 1.67
C ASP A 60 -9.96 -7.70 2.63
N TRP A 61 -8.74 -7.48 2.14
CA TRP A 61 -7.65 -6.98 3.01
C TRP A 61 -8.00 -5.62 3.62
N LEU A 62 -8.66 -4.77 2.85
CA LEU A 62 -9.06 -3.45 3.33
C LEU A 62 -10.17 -3.55 4.37
N ALA A 63 -11.17 -4.41 4.14
CA ALA A 63 -12.22 -4.66 5.10
C ALA A 63 -11.67 -5.29 6.39
N ASN A 64 -10.68 -6.17 6.28
CA ASN A 64 -10.01 -6.74 7.44
C ASN A 64 -9.29 -5.66 8.26
N LEU A 65 -8.60 -4.73 7.59
CA LEU A 65 -7.91 -3.63 8.28
C LEU A 65 -8.88 -2.63 8.92
N ALA A 66 -10.04 -2.42 8.31
CA ALA A 66 -11.06 -1.56 8.91
C ALA A 66 -11.60 -2.17 10.21
N ALA A 67 -11.73 -3.50 10.26
CA ALA A 67 -12.20 -4.21 11.45
C ALA A 67 -11.09 -4.41 12.48
N GLN A 68 -9.87 -4.71 12.04
CA GLN A 68 -8.71 -4.96 12.89
C GLN A 68 -7.50 -4.26 12.27
N PRO A 69 -7.15 -3.07 12.76
CA PRO A 69 -6.13 -2.24 12.11
C PRO A 69 -4.68 -2.72 12.30
N GLN A 70 -4.40 -3.59 13.26
CA GLN A 70 -3.06 -4.12 13.43
C GLN A 70 -2.78 -5.16 12.36
N PHE A 71 -1.62 -5.07 11.72
CA PHE A 71 -1.19 -6.00 10.69
C PHE A 71 0.32 -6.13 10.68
N THR A 72 0.82 -7.05 9.86
CA THR A 72 2.25 -7.22 9.67
C THR A 72 2.62 -6.82 8.25
N PHE A 73 3.61 -5.96 8.14
CA PHE A 73 4.20 -5.51 6.88
C PHE A 73 5.39 -6.42 6.61
N ASN A 74 5.28 -7.29 5.60
CA ASN A 74 6.25 -8.34 5.35
C ASN A 74 7.15 -7.96 4.17
N LEU A 75 8.37 -7.50 4.47
CA LEU A 75 9.40 -7.31 3.45
C LEU A 75 9.89 -8.68 2.99
N LYS A 76 10.07 -8.86 1.69
CA LYS A 76 10.45 -10.17 1.13
C LYS A 76 11.44 -10.12 -0.02
N HIS A 77 11.63 -8.98 -0.67
CA HIS A 77 12.57 -8.86 -1.79
C HIS A 77 13.88 -8.23 -1.32
N GLY A 78 14.97 -9.00 -1.36
CA GLY A 78 16.28 -8.56 -0.93
C GLY A 78 16.45 -8.55 0.59
N VAL A 79 15.52 -7.94 1.30
CA VAL A 79 15.49 -7.90 2.77
C VAL A 79 14.23 -8.62 3.24
N ALA A 80 14.39 -9.55 4.16
CA ALA A 80 13.25 -10.25 4.77
C ALA A 80 13.05 -9.72 6.20
N ALA A 81 11.89 -9.16 6.48
CA ALA A 81 11.56 -8.66 7.82
C ALA A 81 10.06 -8.56 7.99
N ASP A 82 9.58 -8.91 9.18
CA ASP A 82 8.18 -8.80 9.55
C ASP A 82 8.04 -7.61 10.50
N LEU A 83 7.37 -6.56 10.04
CA LEU A 83 7.26 -5.31 10.78
C LEU A 83 5.84 -5.13 11.29
N PRO A 84 5.65 -4.99 12.61
CA PRO A 84 4.31 -4.67 13.12
C PRO A 84 3.88 -3.29 12.67
N ALA A 85 2.63 -3.16 12.25
CA ALA A 85 2.09 -1.92 11.73
C ALA A 85 0.64 -1.74 12.16
N THR A 86 0.18 -0.51 12.11
CA THR A 86 -1.21 -0.16 12.37
C THR A 86 -1.73 0.63 11.18
N ALA A 87 -2.85 0.22 10.64
CA ALA A 87 -3.47 0.86 9.50
C ALA A 87 -4.42 1.98 9.94
N THR A 88 -4.46 3.04 9.15
CA THR A 88 -5.47 4.09 9.25
C THR A 88 -6.03 4.31 7.86
N VAL A 89 -7.32 4.13 7.69
CA VAL A 89 -7.96 4.36 6.39
C VAL A 89 -8.00 5.86 6.13
N VAL A 90 -7.53 6.27 4.97
CA VAL A 90 -7.55 7.69 4.58
C VAL A 90 -8.95 8.03 4.10
N VAL A 91 -9.63 8.90 4.83
CA VAL A 91 -11.02 9.28 4.55
C VAL A 91 -11.16 10.74 4.10
N ASP A 92 -10.21 11.60 4.43
CA ASP A 92 -10.24 13.00 3.99
C ASP A 92 -10.15 13.08 2.46
N PRO A 93 -11.13 13.70 1.77
CA PRO A 93 -11.15 13.71 0.31
C PRO A 93 -9.92 14.34 -0.33
N ALA A 94 -9.41 15.42 0.23
CA ALA A 94 -8.25 16.12 -0.33
C ALA A 94 -6.98 15.28 -0.18
N GLU A 95 -6.76 14.71 0.99
CA GLU A 95 -5.61 13.81 1.24
C GLU A 95 -5.71 12.58 0.36
N ARG A 96 -6.87 11.98 0.28
CA ARG A 96 -7.11 10.80 -0.53
C ARG A 96 -6.78 11.07 -2.00
N ARG A 97 -7.25 12.18 -2.55
CA ARG A 97 -6.96 12.54 -3.94
C ARG A 97 -5.48 12.78 -4.16
N ARG A 98 -4.82 13.46 -3.24
CA ARG A 98 -3.37 13.72 -3.31
C ARG A 98 -2.57 12.42 -3.36
N VAL A 99 -2.91 11.48 -2.51
CA VAL A 99 -2.22 10.19 -2.43
C VAL A 99 -2.50 9.35 -3.67
N LEU A 100 -3.77 9.27 -4.09
CA LEU A 100 -4.16 8.52 -5.29
C LEU A 100 -3.52 9.08 -6.56
N ALA A 101 -3.28 10.39 -6.63
CA ALA A 101 -2.59 10.98 -7.79
C ALA A 101 -1.19 10.39 -7.97
N VAL A 102 -0.47 10.14 -6.88
CA VAL A 102 0.84 9.50 -6.94
C VAL A 102 0.72 8.05 -7.41
N PHE A 103 -0.26 7.31 -6.91
CA PHE A 103 -0.48 5.92 -7.30
C PHE A 103 -0.82 5.80 -8.78
N VAL A 104 -1.70 6.66 -9.27
CA VAL A 104 -2.10 6.68 -10.69
C VAL A 104 -0.89 6.98 -11.57
N GLU A 105 -0.06 7.96 -11.20
CA GLU A 105 1.15 8.29 -11.94
C GLU A 105 2.11 7.08 -11.98
N GLU A 106 2.36 6.44 -10.84
CA GLU A 106 3.23 5.27 -10.78
C GLU A 106 2.64 4.08 -11.56
N PHE A 107 1.34 3.86 -11.48
CA PHE A 107 0.65 2.83 -12.23
C PHE A 107 0.84 3.04 -13.73
N ASN A 108 0.60 4.25 -14.21
CA ASN A 108 0.71 4.58 -15.63
C ASN A 108 2.15 4.49 -16.14
N ARG A 109 3.12 4.86 -15.33
CA ARG A 109 4.53 4.74 -15.69
C ARG A 109 4.93 3.28 -15.83
N ARG A 110 4.47 2.44 -14.90
CA ARG A 110 4.78 1.00 -14.89
C ARG A 110 4.09 0.26 -16.02
N HIS A 111 2.86 0.67 -16.35
CA HIS A 111 2.07 0.13 -17.45
C HIS A 111 2.02 1.14 -18.57
N GLY A 112 3.15 1.40 -19.25
CA GLY A 112 3.24 2.42 -20.29
C GLY A 112 2.30 2.18 -21.48
N PRO A 113 2.35 3.05 -22.50
CA PRO A 113 1.37 3.03 -23.60
C PRO A 113 1.35 1.72 -24.39
N ASP A 114 2.45 0.97 -24.39
CA ASP A 114 2.54 -0.31 -25.09
C ASP A 114 2.10 -1.50 -24.23
N SER A 115 1.67 -1.23 -22.99
CA SER A 115 1.18 -2.26 -22.10
C SER A 115 -0.23 -2.70 -22.48
N SER A 116 -0.57 -3.95 -22.18
CA SER A 116 -1.94 -4.44 -22.27
C SER A 116 -2.85 -3.86 -21.18
N TRP A 117 -2.29 -3.25 -20.15
CA TRP A 117 -3.07 -2.64 -19.08
C TRP A 117 -3.59 -1.28 -19.52
N PRO A 118 -4.87 -0.98 -19.27
CA PRO A 118 -5.39 0.37 -19.55
C PRO A 118 -4.73 1.40 -18.64
N GLN A 119 -4.57 2.61 -19.16
CA GLN A 119 -4.07 3.72 -18.36
C GLN A 119 -5.05 4.08 -17.26
N ALA A 120 -4.55 4.31 -16.06
CA ALA A 120 -5.36 4.73 -14.94
C ALA A 120 -5.75 6.20 -15.07
N VAL A 121 -6.98 6.54 -14.66
CA VAL A 121 -7.49 7.91 -14.65
C VAL A 121 -7.84 8.27 -13.21
N LEU A 122 -7.24 9.34 -12.69
CA LEU A 122 -7.37 9.73 -11.29
C LEU A 122 -8.83 9.90 -10.86
N ASP A 123 -9.64 10.57 -11.67
CA ASP A 123 -11.03 10.80 -11.33
C ASP A 123 -11.80 9.49 -11.19
N GLU A 124 -11.51 8.51 -12.03
CA GLU A 124 -12.13 7.19 -11.93
C GLU A 124 -11.73 6.48 -10.65
N TRP A 125 -10.46 6.57 -10.26
CA TRP A 125 -9.99 5.93 -9.02
C TRP A 125 -10.62 6.56 -7.79
N VAL A 126 -10.72 7.88 -7.76
CA VAL A 126 -11.38 8.62 -6.68
C VAL A 126 -12.86 8.27 -6.62
N GLU A 127 -13.53 8.28 -7.77
CA GLU A 127 -14.96 8.04 -7.88
C GLU A 127 -15.33 6.60 -7.51
N ARG A 128 -14.54 5.62 -7.94
CA ARG A 128 -14.76 4.22 -7.63
C ARG A 128 -14.36 3.84 -6.20
N ARG A 129 -14.05 4.83 -5.37
CA ARG A 129 -13.74 4.63 -3.97
C ARG A 129 -12.58 3.67 -3.72
N VAL A 130 -11.51 3.79 -4.52
CA VAL A 130 -10.27 3.09 -4.21
C VAL A 130 -9.78 3.62 -2.88
N HIS A 131 -9.72 2.77 -1.90
CA HIS A 131 -9.32 3.16 -0.56
C HIS A 131 -7.80 3.20 -0.46
N VAL A 132 -7.33 4.15 0.31
CA VAL A 132 -5.92 4.32 0.62
C VAL A 132 -5.75 4.10 2.11
N VAL A 133 -4.75 3.35 2.47
CA VAL A 133 -4.45 3.04 3.87
C VAL A 133 -3.04 3.51 4.17
N ALA A 134 -2.90 4.38 5.15
CA ALA A 134 -1.59 4.72 5.69
C ALA A 134 -1.14 3.56 6.59
N SER A 135 0.07 3.07 6.38
CA SER A 135 0.64 2.07 7.27
C SER A 135 1.02 2.71 8.61
N GLY A 136 1.22 1.88 9.63
CA GLY A 136 1.47 2.37 10.97
C GLY A 136 2.89 2.86 11.21
N GLN A 137 3.32 2.82 12.45
CA GLN A 137 4.50 3.54 12.94
C GLN A 137 5.81 2.75 12.87
N ALA A 138 5.81 1.51 12.37
CA ALA A 138 7.00 0.66 12.42
C ALA A 138 8.22 1.29 11.75
N TYR A 139 8.01 2.09 10.70
CA TYR A 139 9.09 2.74 9.96
C TYR A 139 9.43 4.14 10.47
N ARG A 140 8.61 4.74 11.34
CA ARG A 140 8.81 6.10 11.86
C ARG A 140 9.67 6.14 13.10
N GLN A 141 9.83 5.01 13.76
CA GLN A 141 10.52 4.95 15.06
C GLN A 141 11.99 5.35 14.98
N GLU A 142 12.55 5.31 13.79
CA GLU A 142 13.95 5.62 13.54
C GLU A 142 14.17 6.98 12.88
N ALA A 143 13.17 7.82 12.96
CA ALA A 143 13.24 9.14 12.33
C ALA A 143 14.37 10.01 12.90
#